data_2679c62860930de2ff8326a116282a03
#
_entry.id   2679c62860930de2ff8326a116282a03
#
_cell.length_a   1.000
_cell.length_b   1.000
_cell.length_c   1.000
_cell.angle_alpha   90.00
_cell.angle_beta   90.00
_cell.angle_gamma   90.00
#
_symmetry.space_group_name_H-M   'P 1'
#
loop_
_entity.id
_entity.type
_entity.pdbx_description
1 polymer ?
#
loop_
_entity_poly.entity_id
_entity_poly.type
_entity_poly.pdbx_seq_one_letter_code
_entity_poly.pdbx_strand_id
1 'polypeptide(L)'
;MTTKEAITIASFALGVFTPLTANVITYGAVSPNKSVELSAELLRDKIRGGLLGQILGNLNGLDHEMEYINEPGDVEEYVPALPEGAWTDDDTDLEWVYIVAMQRNNEIAMPPGLIVQLWKERINKRIWCSNQYARQLMDIGFEPPLTGNIVLNPWADFNISGQFVCESFGLLAPGMPQTAAKIGLNYTRVTIDGEPAQTTQLFTTMIATAFITDDMGHIIDAGLSAIDPNCTVREIVEDVREWHRVYSDDWRATRRRVKEKYSQHDGAMRDKNGYELNTASTVAALLYGEGDFVKTMKTAFNFGWDADNNAATTGTIVGVIKGYRWMMKQNWNIVDRYRNTTRDDMPMNETITSFADRLIDLAEQVIIERGGQRQNINGQIIYLILLESPANIVPLANFDREVATLRSEMKSKIEKTIISKGDDQELAFAAYSAICLDLAQSLEQNYAERWSKALEKLSSYPKVVQVLFFHSPTPAGEQLRRKAIAAGLGRPERVTEIW
;
A
#
# COMPACT_ATOMS: atom_id res chain seq x y z
N MET A 1 -6.35 -54.85 26.30
CA MET A 1 -4.93 -54.76 25.99
C MET A 1 -4.82 -53.97 24.70
N THR A 2 -4.48 -52.70 24.79
CA THR A 2 -4.48 -51.73 23.71
C THR A 2 -3.03 -51.37 23.37
N THR A 3 -2.61 -51.68 22.17
CA THR A 3 -1.31 -51.29 21.62
C THR A 3 -1.47 -49.93 20.92
N LYS A 4 -0.79 -48.92 21.42
CA LYS A 4 -0.58 -47.64 20.76
C LYS A 4 0.59 -47.76 19.79
N GLU A 5 0.34 -47.58 18.52
CA GLU A 5 1.39 -47.38 17.52
C GLU A 5 1.85 -45.92 17.57
N ALA A 6 3.12 -45.72 17.87
CA ALA A 6 3.77 -44.44 17.84
C ALA A 6 4.29 -44.20 16.42
N ILE A 7 3.78 -43.16 15.77
CA ILE A 7 4.29 -42.69 14.48
C ILE A 7 5.54 -41.85 14.77
N THR A 8 6.69 -42.36 14.34
CA THR A 8 7.95 -41.62 14.38
C THR A 8 7.99 -40.62 13.22
N ILE A 9 7.88 -39.34 13.52
CA ILE A 9 8.10 -38.28 12.54
C ILE A 9 9.61 -38.05 12.46
N ALA A 10 10.16 -38.36 11.30
CA ALA A 10 11.56 -38.06 10.98
C ALA A 10 11.75 -36.54 10.91
N SER A 11 12.49 -35.99 11.84
CA SER A 11 12.94 -34.60 11.81
C SER A 11 14.00 -34.43 10.73
N PHE A 12 13.62 -33.84 9.61
CA PHE A 12 14.60 -33.27 8.69
C PHE A 12 15.22 -32.03 9.37
N ALA A 13 16.52 -32.04 9.52
CA ALA A 13 17.28 -30.90 10.02
C ALA A 13 17.22 -29.77 8.97
N LEU A 14 16.31 -28.84 9.18
CA LEU A 14 16.33 -27.53 8.52
C LEU A 14 17.59 -26.79 9.00
N GLY A 15 18.42 -26.41 8.07
CA GLY A 15 19.56 -25.53 8.33
C GLY A 15 19.07 -24.29 9.05
N VAL A 16 19.77 -23.91 10.12
CA VAL A 16 19.49 -22.75 10.95
C VAL A 16 19.57 -21.50 10.06
N PHE A 17 18.43 -21.05 9.57
CA PHE A 17 18.27 -19.70 9.08
C PHE A 17 18.39 -18.79 10.30
N THR A 18 19.53 -18.13 10.45
CA THR A 18 19.56 -16.91 11.25
C THR A 18 18.64 -15.93 10.51
N PRO A 19 17.51 -15.50 11.10
CA PRO A 19 16.70 -14.47 10.47
C PRO A 19 17.61 -13.26 10.31
N LEU A 20 17.72 -12.74 9.08
CA LEU A 20 18.02 -11.33 8.88
C LEU A 20 17.14 -10.62 9.90
N THR A 21 17.74 -9.84 10.79
CA THR A 21 17.04 -9.18 11.88
C THR A 21 15.77 -8.57 11.31
N ALA A 22 14.67 -9.31 11.44
CA ALA A 22 13.36 -8.74 11.29
C ALA A 22 13.40 -7.56 12.27
N ASN A 23 13.27 -6.34 11.72
CA ASN A 23 13.03 -5.19 12.56
C ASN A 23 11.79 -5.54 13.36
N VAL A 24 12.00 -6.06 14.57
CA VAL A 24 10.93 -6.22 15.53
C VAL A 24 10.38 -4.82 15.67
N ILE A 25 9.18 -4.61 15.15
CA ILE A 25 8.47 -3.34 15.25
C ILE A 25 8.31 -3.13 16.75
N THR A 26 9.26 -2.43 17.36
CA THR A 26 9.15 -2.01 18.75
C THR A 26 8.07 -0.94 18.78
N TYR A 27 6.93 -1.32 19.30
CA TYR A 27 5.82 -0.41 19.51
C TYR A 27 6.27 0.69 20.46
N GLY A 28 6.35 1.93 19.98
CA GLY A 28 6.68 3.09 20.79
C GLY A 28 5.72 3.21 21.98
N ALA A 29 6.20 3.74 23.11
CA ALA A 29 5.42 3.91 24.31
C ALA A 29 4.17 4.75 24.01
N VAL A 30 2.99 4.20 24.28
CA VAL A 30 1.72 4.93 24.31
C VAL A 30 1.86 6.03 25.36
N SER A 31 1.53 7.27 25.00
CA SER A 31 1.47 8.36 25.97
C SER A 31 0.38 8.03 27.02
N PRO A 32 0.69 7.83 28.29
CA PRO A 32 -0.24 7.20 29.24
C PRO A 32 -1.43 8.08 29.66
N ASN A 33 -1.68 9.23 29.03
CA ASN A 33 -2.57 10.26 29.55
C ASN A 33 -3.72 10.73 28.64
N LYS A 34 -3.90 10.17 27.45
CA LYS A 34 -5.03 10.56 26.61
C LYS A 34 -5.77 9.33 26.10
N SER A 35 -7.05 9.24 26.43
CA SER A 35 -7.95 8.21 25.93
C SER A 35 -9.26 8.84 25.46
N VAL A 36 -9.97 8.15 24.59
CA VAL A 36 -11.31 8.50 24.14
C VAL A 36 -12.24 7.31 24.33
N GLU A 37 -13.47 7.60 24.71
CA GLU A 37 -14.54 6.60 24.76
C GLU A 37 -15.35 6.66 23.47
N LEU A 38 -15.42 5.55 22.75
CA LEU A 38 -16.31 5.38 21.60
C LEU A 38 -17.29 4.24 21.88
N SER A 39 -18.59 4.49 21.71
CA SER A 39 -19.55 3.40 21.74
C SER A 39 -19.30 2.44 20.56
N ALA A 40 -19.57 1.15 20.78
CA ALA A 40 -19.47 0.17 19.70
C ALA A 40 -20.35 0.52 18.50
N GLU A 41 -21.49 1.16 18.75
CA GLU A 41 -22.39 1.65 17.72
C GLU A 41 -21.75 2.76 16.87
N LEU A 42 -21.08 3.73 17.51
CA LEU A 42 -20.39 4.82 16.81
C LEU A 42 -19.14 4.30 16.08
N LEU A 43 -18.38 3.40 16.69
CA LEU A 43 -17.22 2.76 16.05
C LEU A 43 -17.63 2.04 14.75
N ARG A 44 -18.68 1.21 14.81
CA ARG A 44 -19.24 0.50 13.66
C ARG A 44 -19.78 1.45 12.59
N ASP A 45 -20.47 2.50 13.00
CA ASP A 45 -21.00 3.52 12.10
C ASP A 45 -19.89 4.20 11.29
N LYS A 46 -18.81 4.58 11.96
CA LYS A 46 -17.64 5.22 11.33
C LYS A 46 -16.86 4.27 10.40
N ILE A 47 -16.60 3.03 10.83
CA ILE A 47 -15.90 2.04 9.98
C ILE A 47 -16.74 1.72 8.74
N ARG A 48 -18.04 1.45 8.90
CA ARG A 48 -18.94 1.20 7.76
C ARG A 48 -19.04 2.41 6.84
N GLY A 49 -19.04 3.63 7.41
CA GLY A 49 -19.03 4.87 6.64
C GLY A 49 -17.74 5.02 5.83
N GLY A 50 -16.58 4.74 6.44
CA GLY A 50 -15.29 4.78 5.77
C GLY A 50 -15.20 3.79 4.60
N LEU A 51 -15.55 2.52 4.82
CA LEU A 51 -15.53 1.51 3.76
C LEU A 51 -16.54 1.83 2.64
N LEU A 52 -17.77 2.24 2.99
CA LEU A 52 -18.76 2.63 1.96
C LEU A 52 -18.28 3.83 1.17
N GLY A 53 -17.63 4.80 1.83
CA GLY A 53 -17.02 5.96 1.18
C GLY A 53 -15.90 5.58 0.21
N GLN A 54 -15.02 4.64 0.60
CA GLN A 54 -13.99 4.07 -0.25
C GLN A 54 -14.60 3.44 -1.51
N ILE A 55 -15.54 2.52 -1.34
CA ILE A 55 -16.18 1.80 -2.44
C ILE A 55 -16.95 2.74 -3.38
N LEU A 56 -17.67 3.73 -2.83
CA LEU A 56 -18.35 4.74 -3.65
C LEU A 56 -17.37 5.59 -4.45
N GLY A 57 -16.27 6.01 -3.81
CA GLY A 57 -15.22 6.78 -4.47
C GLY A 57 -14.58 6.00 -5.61
N ASN A 58 -14.12 4.79 -5.34
CA ASN A 58 -13.53 3.91 -6.33
C ASN A 58 -14.50 3.64 -7.49
N LEU A 59 -15.62 2.96 -7.25
CA LEU A 59 -16.47 2.49 -8.35
C LEU A 59 -17.20 3.59 -9.12
N ASN A 60 -17.51 4.73 -8.48
CA ASN A 60 -18.06 5.87 -9.22
C ASN A 60 -16.95 6.73 -9.87
N GLY A 61 -15.70 6.55 -9.44
CA GLY A 61 -14.53 7.21 -10.02
C GLY A 61 -13.99 6.55 -11.29
N LEU A 62 -14.26 5.24 -11.50
CA LEU A 62 -13.75 4.47 -12.64
C LEU A 62 -14.07 5.10 -14.01
N ASP A 63 -15.23 5.73 -14.17
CA ASP A 63 -15.59 6.43 -15.41
C ASP A 63 -14.70 7.67 -15.68
N HIS A 64 -13.92 8.09 -14.70
CA HIS A 64 -13.06 9.26 -14.71
C HIS A 64 -11.56 8.91 -14.58
N GLU A 65 -11.25 7.64 -14.34
CA GLU A 65 -9.87 7.14 -14.23
C GLU A 65 -9.11 7.41 -15.52
N MET A 66 -7.96 8.09 -15.41
CA MET A 66 -7.09 8.49 -16.55
C MET A 66 -7.78 9.32 -17.64
N GLU A 67 -9.01 9.80 -17.44
CA GLU A 67 -9.72 10.64 -18.41
C GLU A 67 -9.18 12.08 -18.41
N TYR A 68 -9.03 12.68 -17.25
CA TYR A 68 -8.64 14.09 -17.11
C TYR A 68 -7.14 14.24 -16.83
N ILE A 69 -6.28 13.86 -17.79
CA ILE A 69 -4.81 13.96 -17.66
C ILE A 69 -4.32 15.37 -17.95
N ASN A 70 -4.72 15.93 -19.09
CA ASN A 70 -4.19 17.20 -19.58
C ASN A 70 -4.91 18.41 -19.01
N GLU A 71 -6.23 18.35 -18.92
CA GLU A 71 -7.09 19.39 -18.42
C GLU A 71 -7.93 18.88 -17.24
N PRO A 72 -8.39 19.76 -16.35
CA PRO A 72 -9.32 19.36 -15.31
C PRO A 72 -10.63 18.85 -15.91
N GLY A 73 -11.33 18.00 -15.20
CA GLY A 73 -12.63 17.49 -15.58
C GLY A 73 -13.75 18.53 -15.52
N ASP A 74 -14.92 18.13 -16.01
CA ASP A 74 -16.13 18.94 -16.10
C ASP A 74 -17.37 18.26 -15.49
N VAL A 75 -17.17 17.33 -14.57
CA VAL A 75 -18.26 16.67 -13.84
C VAL A 75 -19.03 17.72 -13.03
N GLU A 76 -20.22 18.08 -13.48
CA GLU A 76 -21.06 19.09 -12.85
C GLU A 76 -22.05 18.46 -11.86
N GLU A 77 -22.61 17.29 -12.22
CA GLU A 77 -23.59 16.58 -11.40
C GLU A 77 -23.08 15.20 -11.03
N TYR A 78 -23.27 14.82 -9.79
CA TYR A 78 -22.93 13.51 -9.26
C TYR A 78 -23.88 13.12 -8.14
N VAL A 79 -24.40 11.90 -8.21
CA VAL A 79 -25.18 11.28 -7.14
C VAL A 79 -24.55 9.92 -6.83
N PRO A 80 -24.05 9.71 -5.61
CA PRO A 80 -23.47 8.43 -5.23
C PRO A 80 -24.44 7.27 -5.43
N ALA A 81 -24.01 6.22 -6.13
CA ALA A 81 -24.86 5.06 -6.38
C ALA A 81 -24.06 3.78 -6.58
N LEU A 82 -24.66 2.67 -6.14
CA LEU A 82 -24.23 1.29 -6.42
C LEU A 82 -25.48 0.45 -6.72
N PRO A 83 -26.15 0.69 -7.85
CA PRO A 83 -27.47 0.12 -8.13
C PRO A 83 -27.42 -1.41 -8.32
N GLU A 84 -26.27 -1.96 -8.66
CA GLU A 84 -26.03 -3.39 -8.77
C GLU A 84 -25.13 -3.94 -7.66
N GLY A 85 -24.85 -3.13 -6.64
CA GLY A 85 -23.84 -3.38 -5.63
C GLY A 85 -22.42 -3.12 -6.12
N ALA A 86 -21.45 -3.38 -5.26
CA ALA A 86 -20.04 -3.27 -5.59
C ALA A 86 -19.49 -4.56 -6.20
N TRP A 87 -18.39 -4.44 -6.91
CA TRP A 87 -17.52 -5.54 -7.35
C TRP A 87 -16.08 -5.22 -6.97
N THR A 88 -15.23 -6.26 -6.96
CA THR A 88 -13.81 -6.12 -6.66
C THR A 88 -13.09 -5.35 -7.76
N ASP A 89 -12.32 -4.37 -7.36
CA ASP A 89 -11.38 -3.59 -8.13
C ASP A 89 -10.08 -3.47 -7.33
N ASP A 90 -8.94 -3.11 -7.94
CA ASP A 90 -7.66 -3.16 -7.24
C ASP A 90 -7.55 -2.16 -6.07
N ASP A 91 -8.26 -1.06 -6.09
CA ASP A 91 -8.36 -0.10 -4.97
C ASP A 91 -9.08 -0.65 -3.71
N THR A 92 -9.67 -1.82 -3.78
CA THR A 92 -10.36 -2.42 -2.64
C THR A 92 -10.01 -3.89 -2.43
N ASP A 93 -9.70 -4.63 -3.50
CA ASP A 93 -9.61 -6.09 -3.43
C ASP A 93 -8.28 -6.60 -2.85
N LEU A 94 -7.17 -5.86 -3.02
CA LEU A 94 -5.91 -6.18 -2.37
C LEU A 94 -6.05 -6.11 -0.85
N GLU A 95 -6.65 -5.03 -0.35
CA GLU A 95 -6.95 -4.87 1.06
C GLU A 95 -7.90 -5.95 1.57
N TRP A 96 -8.96 -6.24 0.81
CA TRP A 96 -9.92 -7.30 1.15
C TRP A 96 -9.25 -8.67 1.32
N VAL A 97 -8.31 -9.02 0.44
CA VAL A 97 -7.52 -10.26 0.58
C VAL A 97 -6.75 -10.28 1.89
N TYR A 98 -6.09 -9.17 2.24
CA TYR A 98 -5.36 -9.07 3.50
C TYR A 98 -6.28 -9.13 4.72
N ILE A 99 -7.42 -8.42 4.70
CA ILE A 99 -8.40 -8.41 5.80
C ILE A 99 -8.95 -9.81 6.06
N VAL A 100 -9.31 -10.55 5.01
CA VAL A 100 -9.76 -11.95 5.14
C VAL A 100 -8.64 -12.84 5.68
N ALA A 101 -7.39 -12.62 5.25
CA ALA A 101 -6.26 -13.40 5.73
C ALA A 101 -5.91 -13.08 7.19
N MET A 102 -5.96 -11.83 7.62
CA MET A 102 -5.79 -11.42 9.03
C MET A 102 -6.77 -12.18 9.94
N GLN A 103 -8.07 -12.21 9.57
CA GLN A 103 -9.08 -12.93 10.35
C GLN A 103 -8.81 -14.44 10.39
N ARG A 104 -8.50 -15.05 9.23
CA ARG A 104 -8.26 -16.50 9.14
C ARG A 104 -7.06 -16.95 9.96
N ASN A 105 -6.03 -16.11 10.06
CA ASN A 105 -4.80 -16.41 10.80
C ASN A 105 -4.80 -15.83 12.22
N ASN A 106 -5.80 -15.03 12.58
CA ASN A 106 -5.85 -14.27 13.84
C ASN A 106 -4.57 -13.46 14.06
N GLU A 107 -4.11 -12.76 13.01
CA GLU A 107 -2.83 -12.04 13.01
C GLU A 107 -2.95 -10.74 12.21
N ILE A 108 -2.80 -9.60 12.90
CA ILE A 108 -2.90 -8.26 12.28
C ILE A 108 -1.68 -7.96 11.41
N ALA A 109 -0.48 -8.30 11.86
CA ALA A 109 0.76 -8.09 11.13
C ALA A 109 1.30 -9.43 10.62
N MET A 110 0.85 -9.87 9.46
CA MET A 110 1.27 -11.15 8.90
C MET A 110 2.76 -11.18 8.57
N PRO A 111 3.43 -12.33 8.83
CA PRO A 111 4.84 -12.50 8.49
C PRO A 111 5.07 -12.53 6.97
N PRO A 112 6.28 -12.15 6.49
CA PRO A 112 6.60 -12.07 5.06
C PRO A 112 6.26 -13.33 4.26
N GLY A 113 6.58 -14.50 4.77
CA GLY A 113 6.31 -15.78 4.07
C GLY A 113 4.82 -16.03 3.81
N LEU A 114 3.94 -15.65 4.76
CA LEU A 114 2.48 -15.74 4.58
C LEU A 114 2.00 -14.74 3.54
N ILE A 115 2.56 -13.52 3.53
CA ILE A 115 2.25 -12.51 2.51
C ILE A 115 2.65 -13.02 1.11
N VAL A 116 3.84 -13.61 0.96
CA VAL A 116 4.29 -14.22 -0.31
C VAL A 116 3.30 -15.31 -0.77
N GLN A 117 2.84 -16.16 0.15
CA GLN A 117 1.86 -17.19 -0.18
C GLN A 117 0.55 -16.56 -0.69
N LEU A 118 0.02 -15.55 -0.01
CA LEU A 118 -1.20 -14.84 -0.44
C LEU A 118 -1.05 -14.23 -1.84
N TRP A 119 0.10 -13.61 -2.12
CA TRP A 119 0.37 -13.04 -3.44
C TRP A 119 0.43 -14.11 -4.53
N LYS A 120 1.08 -15.23 -4.26
CA LYS A 120 1.17 -16.34 -5.23
C LYS A 120 -0.17 -17.02 -5.50
N GLU A 121 -1.03 -17.11 -4.49
CA GLU A 121 -2.31 -17.82 -4.59
C GLU A 121 -3.48 -16.91 -5.02
N ARG A 122 -3.49 -15.64 -4.60
CA ARG A 122 -4.68 -14.79 -4.69
C ARG A 122 -4.45 -13.45 -5.36
N ILE A 123 -3.24 -12.85 -5.21
CA ILE A 123 -2.87 -11.55 -5.80
C ILE A 123 -1.89 -11.79 -6.95
N ASN A 124 -2.26 -12.60 -7.93
CA ASN A 124 -1.36 -13.09 -8.99
C ASN A 124 -1.75 -12.61 -10.40
N LYS A 125 -2.83 -11.85 -10.52
CA LYS A 125 -3.37 -11.31 -11.77
C LYS A 125 -4.04 -9.96 -11.51
N ARG A 126 -4.24 -9.17 -12.59
CA ARG A 126 -4.77 -7.81 -12.49
C ARG A 126 -4.04 -7.01 -11.42
N ILE A 127 -2.73 -6.92 -11.61
CA ILE A 127 -1.79 -6.15 -10.82
C ILE A 127 -0.81 -5.48 -11.77
N TRP A 128 -0.43 -4.25 -11.46
CA TRP A 128 0.36 -3.42 -12.35
C TRP A 128 1.61 -2.87 -11.65
N CYS A 129 2.48 -2.22 -12.39
CA CYS A 129 3.60 -1.44 -11.89
C CYS A 129 4.43 -2.18 -10.83
N SER A 130 4.67 -1.51 -9.69
CA SER A 130 5.43 -2.04 -8.56
C SER A 130 4.86 -3.34 -8.01
N ASN A 131 3.52 -3.49 -8.05
CA ASN A 131 2.83 -4.71 -7.60
C ASN A 131 3.21 -5.91 -8.46
N GLN A 132 3.21 -5.74 -9.79
CA GLN A 132 3.59 -6.79 -10.71
C GLN A 132 5.06 -7.18 -10.52
N TYR A 133 5.96 -6.21 -10.36
CA TYR A 133 7.38 -6.49 -10.15
C TYR A 133 7.64 -7.16 -8.81
N ALA A 134 7.01 -6.72 -7.73
CA ALA A 134 7.09 -7.39 -6.45
C ALA A 134 6.66 -8.86 -6.56
N ARG A 135 5.55 -9.13 -7.26
CA ARG A 135 5.07 -10.51 -7.49
C ARG A 135 6.09 -11.37 -8.26
N GLN A 136 6.78 -10.79 -9.26
CA GLN A 136 7.83 -11.53 -10.00
C GLN A 136 9.04 -11.82 -9.10
N LEU A 137 9.46 -10.86 -8.27
CA LEU A 137 10.57 -11.06 -7.33
C LEU A 137 10.30 -12.20 -6.34
N MET A 138 9.05 -12.40 -5.95
CA MET A 138 8.66 -13.53 -5.09
C MET A 138 8.93 -14.90 -5.77
N ASP A 139 8.91 -14.98 -7.10
CA ASP A 139 9.16 -16.22 -7.82
C ASP A 139 10.63 -16.69 -7.68
N ILE A 140 11.55 -15.77 -7.47
CA ILE A 140 12.96 -16.08 -7.21
C ILE A 140 13.34 -16.02 -5.72
N GLY A 141 12.35 -15.97 -4.83
CA GLY A 141 12.57 -16.13 -3.40
C GLY A 141 12.77 -14.83 -2.60
N PHE A 142 12.46 -13.67 -3.19
CA PHE A 142 12.38 -12.44 -2.38
C PHE A 142 11.09 -12.42 -1.55
N GLU A 143 11.21 -11.85 -0.37
CA GLU A 143 10.10 -11.64 0.56
C GLU A 143 9.96 -10.14 0.91
N PRO A 144 8.77 -9.66 1.28
CA PRO A 144 8.62 -8.32 1.82
C PRO A 144 9.50 -8.09 3.07
N PRO A 145 10.02 -6.87 3.26
CA PRO A 145 9.85 -5.69 2.42
C PRO A 145 10.84 -5.60 1.24
N LEU A 146 11.68 -6.60 0.99
CA LEU A 146 12.66 -6.57 -0.10
C LEU A 146 11.99 -6.49 -1.48
N THR A 147 10.82 -7.09 -1.65
CA THR A 147 10.03 -7.02 -2.90
C THR A 147 9.57 -5.61 -3.26
N GLY A 148 9.41 -4.73 -2.26
CA GLY A 148 9.07 -3.32 -2.42
C GLY A 148 10.27 -2.37 -2.25
N ASN A 149 11.48 -2.87 -2.02
CA ASN A 149 12.64 -2.01 -1.79
C ASN A 149 13.06 -1.28 -3.06
N ILE A 150 13.35 0.03 -2.96
CA ILE A 150 13.68 0.90 -4.11
C ILE A 150 14.91 0.47 -4.91
N VAL A 151 15.81 -0.33 -4.32
CA VAL A 151 17.00 -0.85 -5.02
C VAL A 151 16.67 -2.08 -5.85
N LEU A 152 15.71 -2.89 -5.37
CA LEU A 152 15.37 -4.18 -5.97
C LEU A 152 14.14 -4.12 -6.87
N ASN A 153 13.21 -3.21 -6.59
CA ASN A 153 12.00 -2.96 -7.38
C ASN A 153 12.05 -1.53 -7.92
N PRO A 154 12.39 -1.31 -9.19
CA PRO A 154 12.59 0.03 -9.75
C PRO A 154 11.30 0.87 -9.87
N TRP A 155 10.16 0.28 -9.56
CA TRP A 155 8.87 0.98 -9.53
C TRP A 155 8.40 1.33 -8.11
N ALA A 156 9.17 0.93 -7.10
CA ALA A 156 8.78 1.05 -5.70
C ALA A 156 8.68 2.50 -5.18
N ASP A 157 9.47 3.42 -5.74
CA ASP A 157 9.58 4.81 -5.28
C ASP A 157 8.68 5.79 -6.03
N PHE A 158 7.76 5.29 -6.85
CA PHE A 158 7.02 6.16 -7.75
C PHE A 158 5.50 5.93 -7.73
N ASN A 159 5.07 4.69 -7.58
CA ASN A 159 3.70 4.26 -7.79
C ASN A 159 2.78 4.65 -6.60
N ILE A 160 1.49 4.83 -6.89
CA ILE A 160 0.48 5.20 -5.88
C ILE A 160 0.08 4.08 -4.92
N SER A 161 0.66 2.88 -5.02
CA SER A 161 0.26 1.74 -4.16
C SER A 161 0.47 1.99 -2.66
N GLY A 162 1.19 3.06 -2.29
CA GLY A 162 1.24 3.54 -0.92
C GLY A 162 -0.06 4.20 -0.45
N GLN A 163 -0.88 4.67 -1.39
CA GLN A 163 -2.18 5.29 -1.17
C GLN A 163 -3.30 4.25 -1.27
N PHE A 164 -3.55 3.67 -2.46
CA PHE A 164 -4.72 2.84 -2.72
C PHE A 164 -4.73 1.47 -1.98
N VAL A 165 -3.69 1.09 -1.32
CA VAL A 165 -3.64 -0.14 -0.49
C VAL A 165 -3.55 0.22 1.00
N CYS A 166 -4.07 1.38 1.43
CA CYS A 166 -3.88 1.79 2.82
C CYS A 166 -5.16 2.15 3.58
N GLU A 167 -6.28 2.33 2.90
CA GLU A 167 -7.51 2.85 3.48
C GLU A 167 -8.08 1.95 4.57
N SER A 168 -8.28 0.67 4.25
CA SER A 168 -8.78 -0.31 5.22
C SER A 168 -7.87 -0.44 6.43
N PHE A 169 -6.55 -0.28 6.28
CA PHE A 169 -5.62 -0.34 7.42
C PHE A 169 -5.73 0.88 8.32
N GLY A 170 -6.05 2.04 7.76
CA GLY A 170 -6.41 3.23 8.52
C GLY A 170 -7.66 3.02 9.38
N LEU A 171 -8.65 2.29 8.85
CA LEU A 171 -9.89 1.96 9.55
C LEU A 171 -9.71 0.99 10.72
N LEU A 172 -8.63 0.19 10.73
CA LEU A 172 -8.35 -0.77 11.81
C LEU A 172 -7.84 -0.14 13.11
N ALA A 173 -7.41 1.12 13.09
CA ALA A 173 -6.76 1.74 14.25
C ALA A 173 -7.35 3.11 14.63
N PRO A 174 -8.62 3.17 15.03
CA PRO A 174 -9.33 4.40 15.39
C PRO A 174 -8.59 5.21 16.47
N GLY A 175 -8.23 6.46 16.18
CA GLY A 175 -7.50 7.34 17.11
C GLY A 175 -6.05 6.89 17.43
N MET A 176 -5.54 5.91 16.70
CA MET A 176 -4.20 5.33 16.89
C MET A 176 -3.35 5.47 15.61
N PRO A 177 -2.92 6.68 15.23
CA PRO A 177 -2.26 6.95 13.95
C PRO A 177 -0.94 6.20 13.75
N GLN A 178 -0.13 5.99 14.79
CA GLN A 178 1.10 5.20 14.65
C GLN A 178 0.81 3.72 14.37
N THR A 179 -0.21 3.18 15.03
CA THR A 179 -0.66 1.81 14.81
C THR A 179 -1.22 1.66 13.39
N ALA A 180 -2.05 2.60 12.92
CA ALA A 180 -2.55 2.63 11.55
C ALA A 180 -1.41 2.63 10.52
N ALA A 181 -0.43 3.52 10.70
CA ALA A 181 0.73 3.61 9.82
C ALA A 181 1.56 2.31 9.82
N LYS A 182 1.78 1.69 10.98
CA LYS A 182 2.50 0.40 11.08
C LYS A 182 1.79 -0.73 10.36
N ILE A 183 0.47 -0.85 10.54
CA ILE A 183 -0.33 -1.84 9.84
C ILE A 183 -0.27 -1.58 8.33
N GLY A 184 -0.54 -0.35 7.89
CA GLY A 184 -0.46 0.03 6.48
C GLY A 184 0.90 -0.31 5.86
N LEU A 185 2.00 0.11 6.49
CA LEU A 185 3.35 -0.16 6.02
C LEU A 185 3.71 -1.65 5.94
N ASN A 186 3.14 -2.50 6.79
CA ASN A 186 3.35 -3.95 6.72
C ASN A 186 2.88 -4.53 5.38
N TYR A 187 1.84 -3.95 4.79
CA TYR A 187 1.21 -4.43 3.57
C TYR A 187 1.58 -3.62 2.32
N THR A 188 1.72 -2.31 2.43
CA THR A 188 2.10 -1.48 1.27
C THR A 188 3.57 -1.67 0.90
N ARG A 189 4.48 -1.83 1.88
CA ARG A 189 5.90 -2.09 1.61
C ARG A 189 6.18 -3.49 1.03
N VAL A 190 5.16 -4.25 0.73
CA VAL A 190 5.28 -5.42 -0.14
C VAL A 190 5.69 -4.99 -1.54
N THR A 191 5.27 -3.82 -1.99
CA THR A 191 5.41 -3.37 -3.38
C THR A 191 6.06 -2.00 -3.53
N ILE A 192 6.06 -1.16 -2.48
CA ILE A 192 6.57 0.23 -2.53
C ILE A 192 7.49 0.53 -1.34
N ASP A 193 8.30 1.57 -1.53
CA ASP A 193 9.10 2.20 -0.47
C ASP A 193 9.34 3.68 -0.84
N GLY A 194 10.27 4.36 -0.14
CA GLY A 194 10.61 5.76 -0.43
C GLY A 194 9.43 6.72 -0.25
N GLU A 195 9.16 7.54 -1.25
CA GLU A 195 8.08 8.54 -1.21
C GLU A 195 6.68 7.90 -1.11
N PRO A 196 6.33 6.83 -1.86
CA PRO A 196 5.05 6.14 -1.67
C PRO A 196 4.83 5.58 -0.26
N ALA A 197 5.86 5.20 0.48
CA ALA A 197 5.72 4.80 1.88
C ALA A 197 5.34 5.98 2.79
N GLN A 198 5.70 7.21 2.40
CA GLN A 198 5.24 8.42 3.09
C GLN A 198 3.74 8.67 2.84
N THR A 199 3.22 8.37 1.64
CA THR A 199 1.77 8.48 1.39
C THR A 199 0.97 7.48 2.23
N THR A 200 1.48 6.26 2.44
CA THR A 200 0.86 5.30 3.37
C THR A 200 0.74 5.88 4.78
N GLN A 201 1.84 6.45 5.31
CA GLN A 201 1.85 7.05 6.65
C GLN A 201 0.93 8.26 6.74
N LEU A 202 0.90 9.10 5.70
CA LEU A 202 0.02 10.26 5.59
C LEU A 202 -1.46 9.85 5.71
N PHE A 203 -1.92 8.99 4.79
CA PHE A 203 -3.35 8.71 4.67
C PHE A 203 -3.88 7.77 5.76
N THR A 204 -3.14 6.75 6.18
CA THR A 204 -3.55 5.92 7.33
C THR A 204 -3.67 6.74 8.61
N THR A 205 -2.75 7.71 8.82
CA THR A 205 -2.81 8.64 9.95
C THR A 205 -4.03 9.55 9.86
N MET A 206 -4.32 10.10 8.68
CA MET A 206 -5.50 10.95 8.45
C MET A 206 -6.79 10.18 8.72
N ILE A 207 -6.92 8.95 8.22
CA ILE A 207 -8.08 8.09 8.44
C ILE A 207 -8.25 7.77 9.93
N ALA A 208 -7.18 7.35 10.61
CA ALA A 208 -7.22 7.06 12.05
C ALA A 208 -7.63 8.29 12.88
N THR A 209 -7.18 9.49 12.47
CA THR A 209 -7.48 10.76 13.12
C THR A 209 -8.95 11.19 12.90
N ALA A 210 -9.52 10.89 11.73
CA ALA A 210 -10.91 11.19 11.39
C ALA A 210 -11.95 10.50 12.31
N PHE A 211 -11.55 9.48 13.07
CA PHE A 211 -12.40 8.86 14.08
C PHE A 211 -12.69 9.79 15.27
N ILE A 212 -11.78 10.72 15.55
CA ILE A 212 -11.83 11.54 16.77
C ILE A 212 -12.02 13.03 16.52
N THR A 213 -11.99 13.48 15.26
CA THR A 213 -12.25 14.86 14.88
C THR A 213 -12.83 14.93 13.46
N ASP A 214 -13.57 16.00 13.17
CA ASP A 214 -14.07 16.36 11.84
C ASP A 214 -13.37 17.60 11.27
N ASP A 215 -12.41 18.16 12.00
CA ASP A 215 -11.57 19.27 11.55
C ASP A 215 -10.56 18.78 10.51
N MET A 216 -10.81 19.10 9.24
CA MET A 216 -9.95 18.68 8.13
C MET A 216 -8.54 19.27 8.23
N GLY A 217 -8.40 20.48 8.75
CA GLY A 217 -7.08 21.09 8.98
C GLY A 217 -6.26 20.28 9.98
N HIS A 218 -6.90 19.88 11.09
CA HIS A 218 -6.26 19.02 12.10
C HIS A 218 -5.94 17.62 11.57
N ILE A 219 -6.82 17.03 10.75
CA ILE A 219 -6.59 15.73 10.12
C ILE A 219 -5.35 15.77 9.20
N ILE A 220 -5.24 16.81 8.35
CA ILE A 220 -4.08 17.00 7.46
C ILE A 220 -2.80 17.25 8.27
N ASP A 221 -2.85 18.07 9.33
CA ASP A 221 -1.71 18.34 10.21
C ASP A 221 -1.21 17.07 10.92
N ALA A 222 -2.14 16.19 11.31
CA ALA A 222 -1.80 14.87 11.87
C ALA A 222 -1.06 14.02 10.83
N GLY A 223 -1.54 13.95 9.59
CA GLY A 223 -0.88 13.27 8.49
C GLY A 223 0.53 13.80 8.22
N LEU A 224 0.68 15.13 8.13
CA LEU A 224 2.00 15.77 7.99
C LEU A 224 2.95 15.43 9.15
N SER A 225 2.45 15.27 10.35
CA SER A 225 3.26 14.89 11.52
C SER A 225 3.73 13.44 11.48
N ALA A 226 3.15 12.62 10.61
CA ALA A 226 3.48 11.20 10.47
C ALA A 226 4.50 10.90 9.37
N ILE A 227 4.90 11.88 8.56
CA ILE A 227 5.81 11.70 7.43
C ILE A 227 7.15 12.40 7.65
N ASP A 228 8.15 11.99 6.85
CA ASP A 228 9.49 12.58 6.91
C ASP A 228 9.44 14.10 6.61
N PRO A 229 10.14 14.93 7.38
CA PRO A 229 10.12 16.36 7.16
C PRO A 229 10.75 16.81 5.82
N ASN A 230 11.53 15.94 5.18
CA ASN A 230 12.23 16.25 3.94
C ASN A 230 11.68 15.51 2.71
N CYS A 231 10.52 14.85 2.85
CA CYS A 231 9.93 14.13 1.72
C CYS A 231 9.17 15.07 0.76
N THR A 232 9.10 14.68 -0.50
CA THR A 232 8.33 15.38 -1.54
C THR A 232 6.83 15.39 -1.22
N VAL A 233 6.32 14.31 -0.62
CA VAL A 233 4.92 14.21 -0.18
C VAL A 233 4.53 15.37 0.74
N ARG A 234 5.41 15.78 1.67
CA ARG A 234 5.18 16.95 2.52
C ARG A 234 5.08 18.23 1.70
N GLU A 235 6.04 18.45 0.81
CA GLU A 235 6.05 19.64 -0.06
C GLU A 235 4.75 19.74 -0.87
N ILE A 236 4.27 18.62 -1.41
CA ILE A 236 3.00 18.53 -2.17
C ILE A 236 1.83 18.99 -1.29
N VAL A 237 1.70 18.47 -0.08
CA VAL A 237 0.59 18.80 0.82
C VAL A 237 0.64 20.28 1.21
N GLU A 238 1.83 20.80 1.52
CA GLU A 238 2.02 22.21 1.88
C GLU A 238 1.72 23.16 0.71
N ASP A 239 2.14 22.82 -0.51
CA ASP A 239 1.83 23.55 -1.73
C ASP A 239 0.33 23.58 -2.02
N VAL A 240 -0.36 22.44 -1.94
CA VAL A 240 -1.81 22.37 -2.15
C VAL A 240 -2.56 23.20 -1.13
N ARG A 241 -2.14 23.20 0.14
CA ARG A 241 -2.73 24.06 1.19
C ARG A 241 -2.52 25.55 0.88
N GLU A 242 -1.33 25.94 0.43
CA GLU A 242 -1.05 27.32 0.05
C GLU A 242 -1.85 27.72 -1.19
N TRP A 243 -1.93 26.89 -2.21
CA TRP A 243 -2.74 27.17 -3.40
C TRP A 243 -4.23 27.23 -3.09
N HIS A 244 -4.74 26.35 -2.23
CA HIS A 244 -6.11 26.47 -1.74
C HIS A 244 -6.37 27.79 -1.03
N ARG A 245 -5.43 28.26 -0.19
CA ARG A 245 -5.54 29.57 0.47
C ARG A 245 -5.57 30.73 -0.53
N VAL A 246 -4.80 30.64 -1.62
CA VAL A 246 -4.72 31.67 -2.67
C VAL A 246 -5.92 31.63 -3.62
N TYR A 247 -6.40 30.43 -3.94
CA TYR A 247 -7.46 30.15 -4.91
C TYR A 247 -8.67 29.46 -4.24
N SER A 248 -9.16 30.01 -3.14
CA SER A 248 -10.20 29.38 -2.29
C SER A 248 -11.44 28.92 -3.02
N ASP A 249 -11.84 29.64 -4.08
CA ASP A 249 -13.04 29.37 -4.88
C ASP A 249 -12.72 28.81 -6.28
N ASP A 250 -11.44 28.64 -6.63
CA ASP A 250 -11.00 28.15 -7.92
C ASP A 250 -10.08 26.92 -7.81
N TRP A 251 -10.68 25.76 -7.57
CA TRP A 251 -9.94 24.49 -7.54
C TRP A 251 -9.22 24.18 -8.86
N ARG A 252 -9.71 24.71 -10.00
CA ARG A 252 -9.08 24.54 -11.31
C ARG A 252 -7.73 25.26 -11.40
N ALA A 253 -7.60 26.42 -10.74
CA ALA A 253 -6.32 27.11 -10.65
C ALA A 253 -5.31 26.26 -9.84
N THR A 254 -5.71 25.71 -8.69
CA THR A 254 -4.87 24.77 -7.93
C THR A 254 -4.49 23.55 -8.76
N ARG A 255 -5.45 22.94 -9.47
CA ARG A 255 -5.18 21.79 -10.34
C ARG A 255 -4.14 22.10 -11.44
N ARG A 256 -4.20 23.28 -12.04
CA ARG A 256 -3.18 23.73 -13.02
C ARG A 256 -1.81 23.88 -12.39
N ARG A 257 -1.72 24.43 -11.16
CA ARG A 257 -0.47 24.54 -10.41
C ARG A 257 0.13 23.18 -10.07
N VAL A 258 -0.69 22.23 -9.65
CA VAL A 258 -0.26 20.85 -9.39
C VAL A 258 0.36 20.25 -10.66
N LYS A 259 -0.33 20.35 -11.79
CA LYS A 259 0.18 19.85 -13.07
C LYS A 259 1.49 20.52 -13.45
N GLU A 260 1.54 21.84 -13.41
CA GLU A 260 2.72 22.64 -13.79
C GLU A 260 3.96 22.25 -12.99
N LYS A 261 3.79 21.99 -11.67
CA LYS A 261 4.93 21.70 -10.79
C LYS A 261 5.31 20.22 -10.77
N TYR A 262 4.36 19.31 -10.80
CA TYR A 262 4.57 17.90 -10.51
C TYR A 262 4.43 16.96 -11.70
N SER A 263 4.00 17.44 -12.87
CA SER A 263 3.90 16.67 -14.11
C SER A 263 5.13 16.89 -14.99
N GLN A 264 6.31 16.51 -14.53
CA GLN A 264 7.58 16.81 -15.22
C GLN A 264 8.25 15.60 -15.87
N HIS A 265 7.54 14.49 -16.04
CA HIS A 265 8.14 13.21 -16.43
C HIS A 265 7.80 12.76 -17.85
N ASP A 266 7.61 13.72 -18.79
CA ASP A 266 7.51 13.51 -20.25
C ASP A 266 6.46 12.46 -20.69
N GLY A 267 5.24 12.53 -20.17
CA GLY A 267 4.14 11.68 -20.63
C GLY A 267 4.34 10.19 -20.39
N ALA A 268 5.35 9.83 -19.66
CA ALA A 268 5.50 8.49 -19.15
C ALA A 268 4.42 8.21 -18.10
N MET A 269 4.27 6.96 -17.75
CA MET A 269 3.28 6.47 -16.80
C MET A 269 3.32 7.18 -15.43
N ARG A 270 4.47 7.76 -15.06
CA ARG A 270 4.65 8.56 -13.86
C ARG A 270 3.73 9.78 -13.79
N ASP A 271 3.46 10.43 -14.95
CA ASP A 271 2.55 11.57 -15.01
C ASP A 271 1.08 11.22 -14.77
N LYS A 272 0.73 9.94 -14.81
CA LYS A 272 -0.65 9.50 -14.67
C LYS A 272 -0.90 8.83 -13.32
N ASN A 273 0.07 8.02 -12.89
CA ASN A 273 -0.08 7.07 -11.81
C ASN A 273 1.01 7.23 -10.72
N GLY A 274 1.67 8.40 -10.72
CA GLY A 274 2.65 8.77 -9.71
C GLY A 274 2.00 9.26 -8.42
N TYR A 275 2.70 9.08 -7.32
CA TYR A 275 2.24 9.54 -6.00
C TYR A 275 2.09 11.07 -5.95
N GLU A 276 2.84 11.82 -6.75
CA GLU A 276 2.89 13.27 -6.70
C GLU A 276 1.52 13.89 -7.05
N LEU A 277 1.02 13.56 -8.23
CA LEU A 277 -0.23 14.11 -8.75
C LEU A 277 -1.43 13.60 -7.96
N ASN A 278 -1.40 12.35 -7.55
CA ASN A 278 -2.52 11.71 -6.87
C ASN A 278 -2.61 12.12 -5.40
N THR A 279 -1.50 12.25 -4.69
CA THR A 279 -1.49 12.87 -3.34
C THR A 279 -2.04 14.30 -3.38
N ALA A 280 -1.59 15.11 -4.36
CA ALA A 280 -2.08 16.47 -4.51
C ALA A 280 -3.59 16.52 -4.79
N SER A 281 -4.08 15.64 -5.67
CA SER A 281 -5.51 15.51 -6.01
C SER A 281 -6.35 15.18 -4.78
N THR A 282 -5.92 14.18 -4.01
CA THR A 282 -6.61 13.74 -2.78
C THR A 282 -6.70 14.85 -1.75
N VAL A 283 -5.57 15.52 -1.45
CA VAL A 283 -5.54 16.61 -0.47
C VAL A 283 -6.37 17.80 -0.94
N ALA A 284 -6.29 18.16 -2.23
CA ALA A 284 -7.11 19.22 -2.81
C ALA A 284 -8.61 18.90 -2.71
N ALA A 285 -9.01 17.66 -3.04
CA ALA A 285 -10.41 17.24 -2.95
C ALA A 285 -10.96 17.36 -1.52
N LEU A 286 -10.17 16.99 -0.51
CA LEU A 286 -10.53 17.15 0.89
C LEU A 286 -10.72 18.63 1.27
N LEU A 287 -9.84 19.51 0.84
CA LEU A 287 -9.89 20.94 1.15
C LEU A 287 -11.06 21.63 0.45
N TYR A 288 -11.19 21.47 -0.87
CA TYR A 288 -12.27 22.09 -1.64
C TYR A 288 -13.65 21.43 -1.42
N GLY A 289 -13.66 20.21 -0.92
CA GLY A 289 -14.89 19.51 -0.52
C GLY A 289 -15.54 20.09 0.73
N GLU A 290 -14.79 20.79 1.61
CA GLU A 290 -15.31 21.47 2.82
C GLU A 290 -16.15 20.55 3.72
N GLY A 291 -15.79 19.26 3.75
CA GLY A 291 -16.52 18.25 4.52
C GLY A 291 -17.86 17.80 3.90
N ASP A 292 -18.26 18.30 2.73
CA ASP A 292 -19.39 17.77 1.98
C ASP A 292 -18.94 16.55 1.15
N PHE A 293 -19.61 15.40 1.31
CA PHE A 293 -19.23 14.17 0.67
C PHE A 293 -19.31 14.25 -0.87
N VAL A 294 -20.43 14.74 -1.40
CA VAL A 294 -20.65 14.80 -2.85
C VAL A 294 -19.72 15.81 -3.50
N LYS A 295 -19.51 16.97 -2.87
CA LYS A 295 -18.57 17.99 -3.34
C LYS A 295 -17.14 17.47 -3.35
N THR A 296 -16.73 16.71 -2.32
CA THR A 296 -15.42 16.08 -2.23
C THR A 296 -15.21 15.08 -3.37
N MET A 297 -16.16 14.18 -3.60
CA MET A 297 -16.09 13.20 -4.70
C MET A 297 -15.96 13.87 -6.07
N LYS A 298 -16.84 14.84 -6.34
CA LYS A 298 -16.80 15.62 -7.59
C LYS A 298 -15.45 16.30 -7.80
N THR A 299 -14.87 16.84 -6.74
CA THR A 299 -13.56 17.49 -6.82
C THR A 299 -12.48 16.47 -7.14
N ALA A 300 -12.48 15.28 -6.51
CA ALA A 300 -11.54 14.20 -6.80
C ALA A 300 -11.64 13.75 -8.27
N PHE A 301 -12.85 13.49 -8.77
CA PHE A 301 -13.08 13.14 -10.19
C PHE A 301 -12.53 14.19 -11.13
N ASN A 302 -12.83 15.44 -10.88
CA ASN A 302 -12.45 16.57 -11.73
C ASN A 302 -10.95 16.92 -11.67
N PHE A 303 -10.25 16.58 -10.59
CA PHE A 303 -8.80 16.67 -10.56
C PHE A 303 -8.17 15.68 -11.53
N GLY A 304 -8.79 14.52 -11.74
CA GLY A 304 -8.39 13.53 -12.72
C GLY A 304 -7.20 12.69 -12.29
N TRP A 305 -6.36 12.30 -13.25
CA TRP A 305 -5.32 11.29 -13.11
C TRP A 305 -5.93 9.96 -12.67
N ASP A 306 -5.52 9.41 -11.55
CA ASP A 306 -6.09 8.20 -10.95
C ASP A 306 -7.31 8.59 -10.09
N ALA A 307 -8.38 8.97 -10.77
CA ALA A 307 -9.50 9.67 -10.16
C ALA A 307 -10.32 8.78 -9.20
N ASP A 308 -10.44 7.51 -9.49
CA ASP A 308 -11.14 6.52 -8.68
C ASP A 308 -10.38 6.24 -7.38
N ASN A 309 -9.06 6.06 -7.45
CA ASN A 309 -8.21 5.96 -6.26
C ASN A 309 -8.28 7.23 -5.40
N ASN A 310 -8.14 8.40 -6.02
CA ASN A 310 -8.18 9.67 -5.29
C ASN A 310 -9.53 9.86 -4.57
N ALA A 311 -10.62 9.45 -5.23
CA ALA A 311 -11.95 9.48 -4.67
C ALA A 311 -12.16 8.39 -3.60
N ALA A 312 -11.55 7.21 -3.73
CA ALA A 312 -11.58 6.16 -2.71
C ALA A 312 -10.97 6.64 -1.39
N THR A 313 -9.77 7.18 -1.44
CA THR A 313 -9.07 7.70 -0.26
C THR A 313 -9.82 8.87 0.38
N THR A 314 -10.28 9.84 -0.41
CA THR A 314 -11.08 10.97 0.12
C THR A 314 -12.42 10.50 0.67
N GLY A 315 -13.05 9.55 -0.01
CA GLY A 315 -14.31 8.92 0.40
C GLY A 315 -14.20 8.21 1.73
N THR A 316 -13.07 7.52 1.96
CA THR A 316 -12.79 6.87 3.24
C THR A 316 -12.73 7.87 4.37
N ILE A 317 -11.96 8.95 4.23
CA ILE A 317 -11.79 9.96 5.27
C ILE A 317 -13.12 10.67 5.58
N VAL A 318 -13.81 11.17 4.56
CA VAL A 318 -15.09 11.85 4.75
C VAL A 318 -16.17 10.87 5.20
N GLY A 319 -16.11 9.62 4.76
CA GLY A 319 -16.98 8.53 5.19
C GLY A 319 -16.88 8.22 6.68
N VAL A 320 -15.66 8.19 7.23
CA VAL A 320 -15.42 8.07 8.68
C VAL A 320 -16.01 9.26 9.44
N ILE A 321 -15.86 10.48 8.91
CA ILE A 321 -16.40 11.69 9.54
C ILE A 321 -17.94 11.65 9.57
N LYS A 322 -18.56 11.35 8.44
CA LYS A 322 -20.04 11.37 8.28
C LYS A 322 -20.73 10.17 8.94
N GLY A 323 -20.12 9.00 8.86
CA GLY A 323 -20.71 7.72 9.31
C GLY A 323 -21.72 7.13 8.31
N TYR A 324 -21.86 5.81 8.39
CA TYR A 324 -22.75 5.01 7.53
C TYR A 324 -24.21 5.43 7.62
N ARG A 325 -24.71 5.70 8.85
CA ARG A 325 -26.11 6.10 9.06
C ARG A 325 -26.45 7.43 8.38
N TRP A 326 -25.50 8.35 8.32
CA TRP A 326 -25.69 9.59 7.57
C TRP A 326 -25.80 9.30 6.07
N MET A 327 -24.92 8.47 5.51
CA MET A 327 -24.93 8.11 4.09
C MET A 327 -26.25 7.44 3.69
N MET A 328 -26.74 6.49 4.48
CA MET A 328 -27.99 5.79 4.20
C MET A 328 -29.23 6.70 4.27
N LYS A 329 -29.18 7.81 4.99
CA LYS A 329 -30.25 8.82 5.02
C LYS A 329 -30.32 9.70 3.76
N GLN A 330 -29.27 9.65 2.91
CA GLN A 330 -29.27 10.40 1.66
C GLN A 330 -30.18 9.76 0.59
N ASN A 331 -30.70 8.56 0.83
CA ASN A 331 -31.51 7.79 -0.13
C ASN A 331 -30.78 7.49 -1.45
N TRP A 332 -29.47 7.37 -1.40
CA TRP A 332 -28.69 6.90 -2.55
C TRP A 332 -29.05 5.46 -2.90
N ASN A 333 -29.06 5.13 -4.19
CA ASN A 333 -29.36 3.78 -4.65
C ASN A 333 -28.17 2.85 -4.44
N ILE A 334 -28.06 2.25 -3.26
CA ILE A 334 -26.95 1.36 -2.86
C ILE A 334 -27.49 -0.01 -2.55
N VAL A 335 -27.06 -1.01 -3.34
CA VAL A 335 -27.30 -2.43 -3.07
C VAL A 335 -26.14 -3.01 -2.27
N ASP A 336 -26.43 -3.63 -1.15
CA ASP A 336 -25.44 -4.23 -0.24
C ASP A 336 -24.88 -5.54 -0.82
N ARG A 337 -23.93 -5.42 -1.73
CA ARG A 337 -23.20 -6.52 -2.36
C ARG A 337 -21.77 -6.10 -2.66
N TYR A 338 -20.82 -7.02 -2.47
CA TYR A 338 -19.42 -6.89 -2.87
C TYR A 338 -19.01 -8.17 -3.61
N ARG A 339 -19.14 -8.16 -4.93
CA ARG A 339 -18.97 -9.34 -5.79
C ARG A 339 -17.49 -9.52 -6.16
N ASN A 340 -16.95 -10.71 -5.86
CA ASN A 340 -15.60 -11.07 -6.30
C ASN A 340 -15.56 -11.30 -7.81
N THR A 341 -14.78 -10.52 -8.52
CA THR A 341 -14.53 -10.63 -9.97
C THR A 341 -13.05 -10.79 -10.31
N THR A 342 -12.14 -10.59 -9.35
CA THR A 342 -10.71 -10.44 -9.61
C THR A 342 -9.83 -11.45 -8.87
N ARG A 343 -10.20 -11.88 -7.65
CA ARG A 343 -9.31 -12.63 -6.75
C ARG A 343 -9.69 -14.11 -6.65
N ASP A 344 -8.67 -14.99 -6.72
CA ASP A 344 -8.87 -16.43 -6.61
C ASP A 344 -9.07 -16.84 -5.14
N ASP A 345 -9.82 -17.90 -4.92
CA ASP A 345 -10.10 -18.51 -3.59
C ASP A 345 -10.58 -17.50 -2.52
N MET A 346 -11.37 -16.52 -2.95
CA MET A 346 -12.01 -15.54 -2.08
C MET A 346 -13.54 -15.69 -2.11
N PRO A 347 -14.27 -15.24 -1.08
CA PRO A 347 -15.72 -15.34 -1.04
C PRO A 347 -16.39 -14.75 -2.29
N MET A 348 -17.33 -15.48 -2.88
CA MET A 348 -18.09 -15.02 -4.06
C MET A 348 -19.29 -14.15 -3.71
N ASN A 349 -19.81 -14.31 -2.49
CA ASN A 349 -21.04 -13.66 -2.02
C ASN A 349 -20.76 -12.80 -0.79
N GLU A 350 -19.74 -11.95 -0.86
CA GLU A 350 -19.49 -10.93 0.14
C GLU A 350 -20.50 -9.77 -0.03
N THR A 351 -20.78 -9.06 1.04
CA THR A 351 -21.53 -7.79 1.00
C THR A 351 -20.64 -6.66 1.49
N ILE A 352 -21.00 -5.42 1.18
CA ILE A 352 -20.31 -4.25 1.74
C ILE A 352 -20.39 -4.30 3.28
N THR A 353 -21.56 -4.69 3.81
CA THR A 353 -21.73 -4.85 5.25
C THR A 353 -20.85 -5.94 5.84
N SER A 354 -20.77 -7.13 5.21
CA SER A 354 -19.94 -8.23 5.74
C SER A 354 -18.44 -7.90 5.64
N PHE A 355 -18.01 -7.20 4.61
CA PHE A 355 -16.62 -6.69 4.52
C PHE A 355 -16.34 -5.68 5.66
N ALA A 356 -17.26 -4.74 5.89
CA ALA A 356 -17.13 -3.80 7.01
C ALA A 356 -17.13 -4.49 8.38
N ASP A 357 -17.92 -5.56 8.56
CA ASP A 357 -17.94 -6.33 9.81
C ASP A 357 -16.60 -7.01 10.08
N ARG A 358 -15.88 -7.47 9.03
CA ARG A 358 -14.49 -7.96 9.17
C ARG A 358 -13.55 -6.87 9.68
N LEU A 359 -13.66 -5.66 9.13
CA LEU A 359 -12.86 -4.50 9.60
C LEU A 359 -13.19 -4.16 11.06
N ILE A 360 -14.46 -4.20 11.45
CA ILE A 360 -14.90 -3.95 12.82
C ILE A 360 -14.29 -4.96 13.79
N ASP A 361 -14.38 -6.25 13.48
CA ASP A 361 -13.81 -7.31 14.32
C ASP A 361 -12.29 -7.12 14.52
N LEU A 362 -11.56 -6.82 13.43
CA LEU A 362 -10.12 -6.56 13.49
C LEU A 362 -9.79 -5.25 14.23
N ALA A 363 -10.57 -4.19 14.05
CA ALA A 363 -10.39 -2.94 14.79
C ALA A 363 -10.62 -3.13 16.30
N GLU A 364 -11.64 -3.92 16.69
CA GLU A 364 -11.87 -4.29 18.08
C GLU A 364 -10.66 -5.06 18.65
N GLN A 365 -10.09 -6.00 17.88
CA GLN A 365 -8.86 -6.72 18.25
C GLN A 365 -7.68 -5.74 18.43
N VAL A 366 -7.44 -4.86 17.45
CA VAL A 366 -6.36 -3.86 17.50
C VAL A 366 -6.49 -2.95 18.73
N ILE A 367 -7.70 -2.47 19.03
CA ILE A 367 -7.94 -1.64 20.22
C ILE A 367 -7.49 -2.38 21.50
N ILE A 368 -7.86 -3.65 21.64
CA ILE A 368 -7.51 -4.44 22.83
C ILE A 368 -6.02 -4.75 22.88
N GLU A 369 -5.42 -5.14 21.77
CA GLU A 369 -3.97 -5.42 21.68
C GLU A 369 -3.12 -4.18 21.99
N ARG A 370 -3.64 -2.98 21.75
CA ARG A 370 -2.99 -1.71 22.08
C ARG A 370 -3.27 -1.21 23.51
N GLY A 371 -3.86 -2.04 24.35
CA GLY A 371 -4.11 -1.74 25.75
C GLY A 371 -5.42 -0.98 26.01
N GLY A 372 -6.25 -0.79 24.98
CA GLY A 372 -7.60 -0.30 25.13
C GLY A 372 -8.50 -1.30 25.87
N GLN A 373 -9.71 -0.90 26.17
CA GLN A 373 -10.64 -1.72 26.95
C GLN A 373 -12.02 -1.75 26.31
N ARG A 374 -12.66 -2.92 26.36
CA ARG A 374 -14.05 -3.10 26.02
C ARG A 374 -14.87 -3.17 27.31
N GLN A 375 -15.76 -2.23 27.53
CA GLN A 375 -16.57 -2.11 28.74
C GLN A 375 -18.05 -2.23 28.38
N ASN A 376 -18.84 -2.77 29.33
CA ASN A 376 -20.30 -2.75 29.25
C ASN A 376 -20.83 -1.78 30.32
N ILE A 377 -21.30 -0.62 29.88
CA ILE A 377 -21.84 0.41 30.74
C ILE A 377 -23.35 0.53 30.48
N ASN A 378 -24.15 0.11 31.46
CA ASN A 378 -25.63 0.15 31.37
C ASN A 378 -26.19 -0.58 30.13
N GLY A 379 -25.58 -1.69 29.71
CA GLY A 379 -26.01 -2.46 28.53
C GLY A 379 -25.43 -1.97 27.21
N GLN A 380 -24.70 -0.87 27.20
CA GLN A 380 -23.98 -0.37 26.01
C GLN A 380 -22.51 -0.79 26.06
N ILE A 381 -22.01 -1.27 24.93
CA ILE A 381 -20.59 -1.56 24.76
C ILE A 381 -19.86 -0.26 24.39
N ILE A 382 -18.84 0.06 25.18
CA ILE A 382 -17.95 1.21 25.00
C ILE A 382 -16.51 0.73 24.90
N TYR A 383 -15.78 1.27 23.95
CA TYR A 383 -14.33 1.08 23.82
C TYR A 383 -13.61 2.29 24.39
N LEU A 384 -12.75 2.04 25.38
CA LEU A 384 -11.75 3.00 25.82
C LEU A 384 -10.52 2.81 24.92
N ILE A 385 -10.25 3.77 24.06
CA ILE A 385 -9.14 3.77 23.10
C ILE A 385 -8.04 4.65 23.64
N LEU A 386 -6.82 4.10 23.74
CA LEU A 386 -5.63 4.88 24.07
C LEU A 386 -5.17 5.64 22.85
N LEU A 387 -5.24 6.97 22.90
CA LEU A 387 -4.88 7.82 21.79
C LEU A 387 -3.36 7.85 21.55
N GLU A 388 -2.96 7.77 20.33
CA GLU A 388 -1.56 7.94 19.91
C GLU A 388 -1.36 9.33 19.31
N SER A 389 -0.14 9.87 19.44
CA SER A 389 0.30 11.03 18.66
C SER A 389 0.85 10.53 17.32
N PRO A 390 0.63 11.23 16.20
CA PRO A 390 1.28 10.90 14.93
C PRO A 390 2.81 10.87 15.06
N ALA A 391 3.46 9.95 14.37
CA ALA A 391 4.92 9.90 14.30
C ALA A 391 5.37 9.24 13.00
N ASN A 392 6.49 9.68 12.46
CA ASN A 392 7.13 9.02 11.33
C ASN A 392 7.67 7.65 11.79
N ILE A 393 7.12 6.59 11.20
CA ILE A 393 7.48 5.19 11.50
C ILE A 393 8.64 4.72 10.64
N VAL A 394 8.58 5.03 9.34
CA VAL A 394 9.62 4.70 8.38
C VAL A 394 10.14 6.01 7.78
N PRO A 395 11.42 6.35 8.01
CA PRO A 395 12.02 7.54 7.41
C PRO A 395 12.10 7.40 5.89
N LEU A 396 12.26 8.52 5.20
CA LEU A 396 12.44 8.51 3.75
C LEU A 396 13.66 7.65 3.37
N ALA A 397 13.45 6.68 2.49
CA ALA A 397 14.53 5.83 2.01
C ALA A 397 15.50 6.65 1.13
N ASN A 398 16.80 6.43 1.35
CA ASN A 398 17.85 7.01 0.52
C ASN A 398 18.50 5.89 -0.30
N PHE A 399 18.44 6.00 -1.62
CA PHE A 399 18.88 4.95 -2.55
C PHE A 399 20.32 4.49 -2.31
N ASP A 400 21.28 5.41 -2.17
CA ASP A 400 22.70 5.06 -1.99
C ASP A 400 22.94 4.35 -0.65
N ARG A 401 22.27 4.81 0.41
CA ARG A 401 22.32 4.17 1.72
C ARG A 401 21.69 2.79 1.69
N GLU A 402 20.56 2.63 1.02
CA GLU A 402 19.90 1.33 0.85
C GLU A 402 20.80 0.35 0.08
N VAL A 403 21.42 0.77 -1.02
CA VAL A 403 22.40 -0.04 -1.76
C VAL A 403 23.54 -0.48 -0.85
N ALA A 404 24.12 0.45 -0.07
CA ALA A 404 25.24 0.14 0.83
C ALA A 404 24.82 -0.85 1.93
N THR A 405 23.64 -0.66 2.52
CA THR A 405 23.08 -1.52 3.56
C THR A 405 22.82 -2.93 3.04
N LEU A 406 22.06 -3.05 1.95
CA LEU A 406 21.75 -4.34 1.35
C LEU A 406 23.00 -5.08 0.86
N ARG A 407 23.96 -4.33 0.30
CA ARG A 407 25.26 -4.93 -0.10
C ARG A 407 26.00 -5.49 1.10
N SER A 408 26.05 -4.76 2.22
CA SER A 408 26.70 -5.22 3.45
C SER A 408 26.03 -6.48 4.01
N GLU A 409 24.72 -6.54 4.00
CA GLU A 409 23.92 -7.63 4.57
C GLU A 409 23.92 -8.87 3.67
N MET A 410 23.84 -8.69 2.35
CA MET A 410 23.56 -9.78 1.41
C MET A 410 24.81 -10.32 0.71
N LYS A 411 25.93 -9.57 0.64
CA LYS A 411 27.11 -9.95 -0.13
C LYS A 411 27.61 -11.35 0.18
N SER A 412 27.81 -11.68 1.46
CA SER A 412 28.31 -12.98 1.88
C SER A 412 27.37 -14.13 1.49
N LYS A 413 26.06 -13.92 1.60
CA LYS A 413 25.04 -14.91 1.18
C LYS A 413 25.07 -15.10 -0.32
N ILE A 414 25.12 -14.01 -1.10
CA ILE A 414 25.16 -14.03 -2.57
C ILE A 414 26.39 -14.81 -3.04
N GLU A 415 27.59 -14.45 -2.56
CA GLU A 415 28.84 -15.11 -2.90
C GLU A 415 28.81 -16.61 -2.56
N LYS A 416 28.38 -16.96 -1.35
CA LYS A 416 28.26 -18.35 -0.91
C LYS A 416 27.29 -19.14 -1.80
N THR A 417 26.13 -18.59 -2.14
CA THR A 417 25.13 -19.25 -3.01
C THR A 417 25.72 -19.55 -4.39
N ILE A 418 26.41 -18.58 -5.00
CA ILE A 418 27.00 -18.75 -6.33
C ILE A 418 28.12 -19.80 -6.29
N ILE A 419 28.96 -19.84 -5.25
CA ILE A 419 30.08 -20.76 -5.13
C ILE A 419 29.62 -22.20 -4.81
N SER A 420 28.62 -22.37 -3.92
CA SER A 420 28.22 -23.66 -3.35
C SER A 420 27.26 -24.50 -4.20
N LYS A 421 26.88 -24.06 -5.38
CA LYS A 421 25.85 -24.69 -6.22
C LYS A 421 24.46 -24.71 -5.58
N GLY A 422 23.97 -23.53 -5.17
CA GLY A 422 22.59 -23.34 -4.78
C GLY A 422 21.59 -23.91 -5.79
N ASP A 423 20.37 -24.16 -5.40
CA ASP A 423 19.33 -24.59 -6.34
C ASP A 423 19.02 -23.49 -7.39
N ASP A 424 18.17 -23.80 -8.35
CA ASP A 424 17.90 -22.90 -9.47
C ASP A 424 17.28 -21.56 -9.04
N GLN A 425 16.40 -21.57 -8.02
CA GLN A 425 15.78 -20.38 -7.46
C GLN A 425 16.81 -19.54 -6.67
N GLU A 426 17.62 -20.18 -5.84
CA GLU A 426 18.67 -19.49 -5.07
C GLU A 426 19.72 -18.84 -5.99
N LEU A 427 20.09 -19.50 -7.08
CA LEU A 427 21.01 -18.95 -8.07
C LEU A 427 20.41 -17.76 -8.81
N ALA A 428 19.13 -17.81 -9.17
CA ALA A 428 18.42 -16.67 -9.78
C ALA A 428 18.33 -15.49 -8.80
N PHE A 429 17.97 -15.73 -7.54
CA PHE A 429 17.98 -14.73 -6.47
C PHE A 429 19.36 -14.07 -6.33
N ALA A 430 20.41 -14.89 -6.26
CA ALA A 430 21.78 -14.39 -6.08
C ALA A 430 22.26 -13.56 -7.29
N ALA A 431 21.93 -13.99 -8.51
CA ALA A 431 22.28 -13.24 -9.73
C ALA A 431 21.55 -11.90 -9.80
N TYR A 432 20.23 -11.90 -9.54
CA TYR A 432 19.44 -10.67 -9.49
C TYR A 432 19.99 -9.68 -8.46
N SER A 433 20.19 -10.15 -7.23
CA SER A 433 20.73 -9.34 -6.13
C SER A 433 22.12 -8.80 -6.46
N ALA A 434 22.99 -9.62 -7.06
CA ALA A 434 24.35 -9.20 -7.45
C ALA A 434 24.33 -8.08 -8.51
N ILE A 435 23.40 -8.11 -9.45
CA ILE A 435 23.22 -7.06 -10.46
C ILE A 435 22.77 -5.76 -9.77
N CYS A 436 21.74 -5.82 -8.94
CA CYS A 436 21.21 -4.64 -8.25
C CYS A 436 22.26 -4.00 -7.31
N LEU A 437 23.08 -4.81 -6.66
CA LEU A 437 24.04 -4.40 -5.61
C LEU A 437 25.48 -4.19 -6.11
N ASP A 438 25.71 -4.10 -7.43
CA ASP A 438 27.03 -3.89 -8.05
C ASP A 438 28.08 -4.95 -7.67
N LEU A 439 27.67 -6.20 -7.51
CA LEU A 439 28.56 -7.34 -7.21
C LEU A 439 28.90 -8.18 -8.44
N ALA A 440 28.19 -7.99 -9.56
CA ALA A 440 28.30 -8.80 -10.76
C ALA A 440 29.73 -8.88 -11.32
N GLN A 441 30.41 -7.73 -11.46
CA GLN A 441 31.77 -7.69 -11.99
C GLN A 441 32.79 -8.49 -11.16
N SER A 442 32.67 -8.37 -9.83
CA SER A 442 33.56 -9.12 -8.92
C SER A 442 33.31 -10.63 -8.99
N LEU A 443 32.05 -11.03 -9.13
CA LEU A 443 31.66 -12.43 -9.26
C LEU A 443 32.10 -13.01 -10.60
N GLU A 444 31.96 -12.27 -11.69
CA GLU A 444 32.48 -12.68 -13.01
C GLU A 444 33.99 -12.84 -13.00
N GLN A 445 34.76 -11.90 -12.44
CA GLN A 445 36.21 -11.95 -12.37
C GLN A 445 36.74 -13.14 -11.55
N ASN A 446 36.09 -13.42 -10.41
CA ASN A 446 36.58 -14.44 -9.48
C ASN A 446 35.95 -15.82 -9.69
N TYR A 447 34.74 -15.90 -10.31
CA TYR A 447 33.95 -17.12 -10.41
C TYR A 447 33.21 -17.23 -11.76
N ALA A 448 33.84 -16.92 -12.89
CA ALA A 448 33.24 -16.74 -14.21
C ALA A 448 32.24 -17.86 -14.60
N GLU A 449 32.64 -19.12 -14.47
CA GLU A 449 31.80 -20.28 -14.82
C GLU A 449 30.55 -20.35 -13.93
N ARG A 450 30.69 -20.06 -12.62
CA ARG A 450 29.59 -20.06 -11.67
C ARG A 450 28.64 -18.89 -11.89
N TRP A 451 29.21 -17.74 -12.19
CA TRP A 451 28.46 -16.54 -12.54
C TRP A 451 27.60 -16.75 -13.78
N SER A 452 28.21 -17.29 -14.86
CA SER A 452 27.49 -17.62 -16.09
C SER A 452 26.30 -18.56 -15.82
N LYS A 453 26.51 -19.59 -14.98
CA LYS A 453 25.43 -20.49 -14.59
C LYS A 453 24.32 -19.77 -13.82
N ALA A 454 24.65 -18.87 -12.90
CA ALA A 454 23.66 -18.08 -12.15
C ALA A 454 22.84 -17.17 -13.07
N LEU A 455 23.48 -16.55 -14.08
CA LEU A 455 22.77 -15.78 -15.12
C LEU A 455 21.85 -16.65 -15.99
N GLU A 456 22.28 -17.87 -16.33
CA GLU A 456 21.42 -18.84 -17.03
C GLU A 456 20.17 -19.15 -16.22
N LYS A 457 20.32 -19.37 -14.90
CA LYS A 457 19.19 -19.61 -14.02
C LYS A 457 18.26 -18.40 -13.88
N LEU A 458 18.81 -17.20 -13.75
CA LEU A 458 18.01 -15.98 -13.77
C LEU A 458 17.26 -15.83 -15.10
N SER A 459 17.90 -16.15 -16.22
CA SER A 459 17.27 -16.08 -17.55
C SER A 459 16.09 -17.03 -17.73
N SER A 460 16.01 -18.12 -16.92
CA SER A 460 14.85 -19.02 -16.91
C SER A 460 13.61 -18.42 -16.27
N TYR A 461 13.72 -17.22 -15.67
CA TYR A 461 12.61 -16.42 -15.13
C TYR A 461 12.40 -15.16 -15.99
N PRO A 462 11.81 -15.27 -17.21
CA PRO A 462 11.77 -14.16 -18.16
C PRO A 462 11.02 -12.93 -17.64
N LYS A 463 10.00 -13.12 -16.80
CA LYS A 463 9.27 -12.02 -16.19
C LYS A 463 10.12 -11.26 -15.14
N VAL A 464 10.99 -11.97 -14.43
CA VAL A 464 11.96 -11.35 -13.50
C VAL A 464 13.05 -10.59 -14.27
N VAL A 465 13.57 -11.20 -15.35
CA VAL A 465 14.51 -10.51 -16.24
C VAL A 465 13.90 -9.23 -16.79
N GLN A 466 12.62 -9.27 -17.12
CA GLN A 466 11.88 -8.10 -17.58
C GLN A 466 11.96 -6.93 -16.59
N VAL A 467 11.92 -7.16 -15.29
CA VAL A 467 12.07 -6.11 -14.25
C VAL A 467 13.35 -5.31 -14.43
N LEU A 468 14.45 -5.98 -14.85
CA LEU A 468 15.75 -5.36 -15.06
C LEU A 468 15.86 -4.56 -16.36
N PHE A 469 14.99 -4.77 -17.33
CA PHE A 469 15.07 -4.14 -18.66
C PHE A 469 13.94 -3.17 -18.96
N PHE A 470 12.81 -3.34 -18.30
CA PHE A 470 11.58 -2.57 -18.57
C PHE A 470 11.04 -2.01 -17.27
N HIS A 471 11.31 -0.80 -17.05
CA HIS A 471 11.20 -0.17 -15.79
C HIS A 471 10.61 1.18 -15.93
N SER A 472 10.30 1.67 -14.75
CA SER A 472 9.83 3.02 -14.56
C SER A 472 10.71 4.01 -15.35
N PRO A 473 10.18 5.12 -15.76
CA PRO A 473 10.94 6.21 -16.37
C PRO A 473 11.85 6.91 -15.34
N THR A 474 12.25 6.20 -14.29
CA THR A 474 13.14 6.75 -13.25
C THR A 474 14.61 6.59 -13.64
N PRO A 475 15.49 7.48 -13.19
CA PRO A 475 16.93 7.29 -13.34
C PRO A 475 17.43 5.97 -12.75
N ALA A 476 16.83 5.49 -11.66
CA ALA A 476 17.13 4.21 -11.03
C ALA A 476 16.87 3.02 -11.97
N GLY A 477 15.75 3.03 -12.68
CA GLY A 477 15.42 1.99 -13.66
C GLY A 477 16.40 1.93 -14.83
N GLU A 478 16.77 3.09 -15.38
CA GLU A 478 17.78 3.13 -16.45
C GLU A 478 19.15 2.66 -15.98
N GLN A 479 19.55 3.00 -14.77
CA GLN A 479 20.79 2.52 -14.17
C GLN A 479 20.75 1.01 -13.99
N LEU A 480 19.66 0.43 -13.54
CA LEU A 480 19.50 -1.01 -13.37
C LEU A 480 19.63 -1.76 -14.69
N ARG A 481 19.02 -1.25 -15.75
CA ARG A 481 19.17 -1.79 -17.10
C ARG A 481 20.62 -1.83 -17.55
N ARG A 482 21.38 -0.75 -17.34
CA ARG A 482 22.81 -0.70 -17.66
C ARG A 482 23.59 -1.74 -16.88
N LYS A 483 23.31 -1.91 -15.58
CA LYS A 483 23.92 -2.93 -14.73
C LYS A 483 23.64 -4.35 -15.25
N ALA A 484 22.39 -4.63 -15.64
CA ALA A 484 22.00 -5.93 -16.18
C ALA A 484 22.75 -6.26 -17.49
N ILE A 485 22.86 -5.31 -18.40
CA ILE A 485 23.62 -5.46 -19.66
C ILE A 485 25.11 -5.68 -19.36
N ALA A 486 25.69 -4.88 -18.49
CA ALA A 486 27.11 -5.00 -18.11
C ALA A 486 27.42 -6.34 -17.40
N ALA A 487 26.46 -6.92 -16.71
CA ALA A 487 26.56 -8.22 -16.08
C ALA A 487 26.47 -9.41 -17.06
N GLY A 488 26.23 -9.16 -18.35
CA GLY A 488 26.10 -10.19 -19.37
C GLY A 488 24.70 -10.78 -19.52
N LEU A 489 23.68 -10.18 -18.90
CA LEU A 489 22.30 -10.66 -19.02
C LEU A 489 21.71 -10.28 -20.38
N GLY A 490 21.17 -11.28 -21.10
CA GLY A 490 20.51 -11.07 -22.38
C GLY A 490 19.16 -10.32 -22.22
N ARG A 491 18.88 -9.42 -23.16
CA ARG A 491 17.59 -8.73 -23.21
C ARG A 491 16.47 -9.74 -23.53
N PRO A 492 15.35 -9.76 -22.81
CA PRO A 492 14.22 -10.64 -23.13
C PRO A 492 13.61 -10.24 -24.49
N GLU A 493 13.17 -11.25 -25.27
CA GLU A 493 12.66 -11.07 -26.64
C GLU A 493 11.39 -10.20 -26.67
N ARG A 494 10.56 -10.28 -25.65
CA ARG A 494 9.36 -9.48 -25.53
C ARG A 494 9.03 -9.21 -24.07
N VAL A 495 8.56 -8.02 -23.84
CA VAL A 495 8.01 -7.57 -22.58
C VAL A 495 6.52 -7.51 -22.69
N THR A 496 5.83 -8.12 -21.77
CA THR A 496 4.41 -7.87 -21.58
C THR A 496 4.24 -6.47 -21.02
N GLU A 497 3.26 -5.77 -21.53
CA GLU A 497 2.85 -4.47 -20.99
C GLU A 497 2.62 -4.62 -19.48
N ILE A 498 3.06 -3.61 -18.75
CA ILE A 498 3.00 -3.55 -17.29
C ILE A 498 1.73 -2.81 -16.86
N TRP A 499 1.04 -2.28 -17.86
CA TRP A 499 -0.21 -1.50 -17.74
C TRP A 499 -1.34 -2.21 -18.47
#